data_1aaa93efc008598da896b99af9b60c38
#
_entry.id   1aaa93efc008598da896b99af9b60c38
#
_cell.length_a   1.000
_cell.length_b   1.000
_cell.length_c   1.000
_cell.angle_alpha   90.00
_cell.angle_beta   90.00
_cell.angle_gamma   90.00
#
_symmetry.space_group_name_H-M   'P 1'
#
loop_
_entity.id
_entity.type
_entity.pdbx_description
1 polymer ?
#
loop_
_entity_poly.entity_id
_entity_poly.type
_entity_poly.pdbx_seq_one_letter_code
_entity_poly.pdbx_strand_id
1 'polypeptide(L)'
;MKFRYILPIAALALMATACSDDEPAGNPVIGYESPATKACFGDNIPFTVHVSDADVALSTLKAQLFFGEEMVQEQVIRTKENNTDYSGEIYVPYYANIPDGTATLRFVLQNINKTVTVEEYPVAITHPDYPYLTLVADGNEYRMEPQGNGLYSVTASFPQKIKATIVAPKTGENGNEIVFGYESNAVVVGAEGQIPFSNASAGRYTVSFDTRTFATAPFVVLKVNGTEMTGIDDNTARVDLSLMQGQAITFDGIAGISEYWLDPDWFATDADGNVTFAAASGSYRIIADQKLKYFRVQALASGAPASLGADATGSIWVIGENFGKPSLANTTGWVTENSVCMAPIGNKKFRLTLVGGQQISTGSINFKFFGGALSWDNEFDHTTLTSTSPVVLIGDGNGHDKGNLYLAEGSSLKEGVTYVFTIDLSAGNNAGVLSVEEK
;
A
#
# COMPACT_ATOMS: atom_id res chain seq x y z
N MET A 1 15.37 51.40 3.99
CA MET A 1 16.05 52.46 3.20
C MET A 1 15.58 52.31 1.74
N LYS A 2 14.85 53.30 1.26
CA LYS A 2 14.33 53.38 -0.12
C LYS A 2 15.40 54.10 -0.97
N PHE A 3 15.76 53.52 -2.13
CA PHE A 3 16.37 54.32 -3.21
C PHE A 3 15.59 54.08 -4.48
N ARG A 4 14.90 55.17 -4.90
CA ARG A 4 14.31 55.35 -6.22
C ARG A 4 15.39 55.97 -7.11
N TYR A 5 15.66 55.35 -8.28
CA TYR A 5 16.36 56.02 -9.35
C TYR A 5 15.38 56.31 -10.47
N ILE A 6 15.15 57.59 -10.71
CA ILE A 6 14.45 58.15 -11.86
C ILE A 6 15.53 58.46 -12.91
N LEU A 7 15.47 57.83 -14.09
CA LEU A 7 16.26 58.23 -15.24
C LEU A 7 15.35 59.02 -16.20
N PRO A 8 15.79 60.16 -16.72
CA PRO A 8 15.02 60.94 -17.67
C PRO A 8 15.15 60.35 -19.11
N ILE A 9 14.03 60.13 -19.76
CA ILE A 9 13.98 59.75 -21.17
C ILE A 9 14.17 61.04 -21.98
N ALA A 10 15.33 61.15 -22.65
CA ALA A 10 15.54 62.18 -23.69
C ALA A 10 14.90 61.66 -24.99
N ALA A 11 13.83 62.32 -25.40
CA ALA A 11 13.20 62.09 -26.71
C ALA A 11 14.07 62.69 -27.81
N LEU A 12 14.69 61.84 -28.62
CA LEU A 12 15.32 62.24 -29.88
C LEU A 12 14.35 61.97 -31.03
N ALA A 13 13.69 63.00 -31.46
CA ALA A 13 12.84 62.94 -32.67
C ALA A 13 13.73 62.94 -33.93
N LEU A 14 13.97 61.77 -34.50
CA LEU A 14 14.48 61.60 -35.86
C LEU A 14 13.28 61.49 -36.79
N MET A 15 12.97 62.59 -37.56
CA MET A 15 12.07 62.55 -38.72
C MET A 15 12.81 61.80 -39.84
N ALA A 16 12.59 60.48 -39.94
CA ALA A 16 12.84 59.71 -41.14
C ALA A 16 11.51 59.69 -41.93
N THR A 17 11.38 60.49 -43.01
CA THR A 17 10.38 60.22 -44.00
C THR A 17 10.78 58.99 -44.79
N ALA A 18 10.35 57.83 -44.26
CA ALA A 18 10.29 56.58 -45.02
C ALA A 18 8.94 56.61 -45.75
N CYS A 19 8.93 56.50 -47.07
CA CYS A 19 7.78 56.06 -47.83
C CYS A 19 7.42 54.67 -47.28
N SER A 20 6.43 54.56 -46.41
CA SER A 20 5.79 53.31 -46.11
C SER A 20 4.79 53.04 -47.20
N ASP A 21 5.01 52.05 -48.04
CA ASP A 21 3.89 51.34 -48.63
C ASP A 21 3.06 50.87 -47.45
N ASP A 22 1.96 51.58 -47.14
CA ASP A 22 1.02 51.14 -46.08
C ASP A 22 0.31 49.92 -46.61
N GLU A 23 0.92 48.73 -46.35
CA GLU A 23 0.21 47.46 -46.53
C GLU A 23 -1.01 47.50 -45.61
N PRO A 24 -2.21 47.18 -46.11
CA PRO A 24 -3.40 47.22 -45.29
C PRO A 24 -3.21 46.29 -44.07
N ALA A 25 -3.52 46.78 -42.89
CA ALA A 25 -3.46 45.99 -41.68
C ALA A 25 -4.44 44.80 -41.73
N GLY A 26 -5.49 44.95 -42.52
CA GLY A 26 -6.61 44.00 -42.55
C GLY A 26 -7.50 44.11 -41.31
N ASN A 27 -8.59 43.36 -41.34
CA ASN A 27 -9.54 43.26 -40.23
C ASN A 27 -10.09 41.83 -40.17
N PRO A 28 -9.32 40.91 -39.57
CA PRO A 28 -9.80 39.52 -39.43
C PRO A 28 -11.06 39.47 -38.56
N VAL A 29 -12.05 38.70 -39.00
CA VAL A 29 -13.36 38.53 -38.35
C VAL A 29 -13.61 37.07 -38.02
N ILE A 30 -14.12 36.83 -36.82
CA ILE A 30 -14.53 35.51 -36.33
C ILE A 30 -16.04 35.51 -36.14
N GLY A 31 -16.72 34.53 -36.75
CA GLY A 31 -18.14 34.25 -36.52
C GLY A 31 -18.29 32.85 -35.87
N TYR A 32 -18.90 32.78 -34.71
CA TYR A 32 -19.19 31.52 -34.04
C TYR A 32 -20.68 31.48 -33.71
N GLU A 33 -21.47 30.88 -34.62
CA GLU A 33 -22.93 30.93 -34.55
C GLU A 33 -23.54 30.07 -33.44
N SER A 34 -22.88 28.97 -33.08
CA SER A 34 -23.40 28.00 -32.10
C SER A 34 -22.34 27.64 -31.06
N PRO A 35 -21.97 28.58 -30.17
CA PRO A 35 -20.95 28.32 -29.16
C PRO A 35 -21.40 27.26 -28.21
N ALA A 36 -20.47 26.33 -27.87
CA ALA A 36 -20.66 25.38 -26.81
C ALA A 36 -20.83 26.10 -25.46
N THR A 37 -21.90 25.82 -24.75
CA THR A 37 -22.21 26.46 -23.46
C THR A 37 -21.88 25.56 -22.25
N LYS A 38 -21.69 24.27 -22.46
CA LYS A 38 -21.39 23.29 -21.44
C LYS A 38 -20.54 22.13 -21.99
N ALA A 39 -19.70 21.58 -21.14
CA ALA A 39 -18.97 20.33 -21.36
C ALA A 39 -18.64 19.66 -20.02
N CYS A 40 -18.15 18.44 -20.07
CA CYS A 40 -17.59 17.76 -18.89
C CYS A 40 -16.06 17.71 -18.98
N PHE A 41 -15.41 17.52 -17.82
CA PHE A 41 -14.00 17.14 -17.83
C PHE A 41 -13.82 15.83 -18.60
N GLY A 42 -12.85 15.78 -19.51
CA GLY A 42 -12.62 14.64 -20.39
C GLY A 42 -13.38 14.68 -21.72
N ASP A 43 -14.26 15.66 -21.96
CA ASP A 43 -14.95 15.83 -23.25
C ASP A 43 -14.04 16.48 -24.30
N ASN A 44 -14.38 16.27 -25.56
CA ASN A 44 -13.92 17.12 -26.66
C ASN A 44 -15.01 18.16 -27.01
N ILE A 45 -14.73 19.45 -26.91
CA ILE A 45 -15.63 20.49 -27.32
C ILE A 45 -15.47 20.71 -28.83
N PRO A 46 -16.42 20.30 -29.67
CA PRO A 46 -16.37 20.57 -31.09
C PRO A 46 -16.68 22.06 -31.36
N PHE A 47 -16.04 22.59 -32.36
CA PHE A 47 -16.34 23.98 -32.85
C PHE A 47 -16.29 24.05 -34.36
N THR A 48 -17.08 24.97 -34.90
CA THR A 48 -17.00 25.41 -36.28
C THR A 48 -17.13 26.92 -36.28
N VAL A 49 -16.09 27.62 -36.72
CA VAL A 49 -16.03 29.09 -36.77
C VAL A 49 -15.85 29.56 -38.21
N HIS A 50 -16.64 30.53 -38.58
CA HIS A 50 -16.49 31.25 -39.86
C HIS A 50 -15.40 32.29 -39.70
N VAL A 51 -14.45 32.35 -40.62
CA VAL A 51 -13.36 33.32 -40.57
C VAL A 51 -13.22 34.08 -41.89
N SER A 52 -13.01 35.40 -41.82
CA SER A 52 -12.80 36.22 -42.99
C SER A 52 -11.90 37.43 -42.69
N ASP A 53 -11.24 37.94 -43.72
CA ASP A 53 -10.57 39.23 -43.74
C ASP A 53 -10.71 39.78 -45.17
N ALA A 54 -11.28 40.97 -45.31
CA ALA A 54 -11.62 41.53 -46.62
C ALA A 54 -10.38 41.95 -47.45
N ASP A 55 -9.29 42.30 -46.73
CA ASP A 55 -8.17 43.03 -47.35
C ASP A 55 -6.87 42.20 -47.32
N VAL A 56 -6.72 41.28 -46.33
CA VAL A 56 -5.46 40.58 -46.08
C VAL A 56 -5.70 39.09 -45.93
N ALA A 57 -4.80 38.26 -46.46
CA ALA A 57 -4.89 36.81 -46.32
C ALA A 57 -4.76 36.39 -44.87
N LEU A 58 -5.58 35.41 -44.45
CA LEU A 58 -5.52 34.82 -43.14
C LEU A 58 -4.24 33.94 -42.95
N SER A 59 -3.81 33.75 -41.74
CA SER A 59 -2.62 32.98 -41.39
C SER A 59 -2.94 31.79 -40.47
N THR A 60 -3.46 32.08 -39.27
CA THR A 60 -3.75 31.06 -38.27
C THR A 60 -5.00 31.36 -37.47
N LEU A 61 -5.75 30.31 -37.14
CA LEU A 61 -6.79 30.30 -36.13
C LEU A 61 -6.32 29.42 -34.95
N LYS A 62 -6.36 29.96 -33.75
CA LYS A 62 -6.10 29.22 -32.54
C LYS A 62 -7.39 29.08 -31.75
N ALA A 63 -7.70 27.85 -31.33
CA ALA A 63 -8.70 27.57 -30.30
C ALA A 63 -7.98 27.27 -29.00
N GLN A 64 -8.28 28.00 -27.95
CA GLN A 64 -7.61 27.91 -26.64
C GLN A 64 -8.65 27.73 -25.54
N LEU A 65 -8.39 26.83 -24.60
CA LEU A 65 -9.22 26.65 -23.42
C LEU A 65 -8.48 27.14 -22.18
N PHE A 66 -9.16 27.93 -21.37
CA PHE A 66 -8.62 28.49 -20.14
C PHE A 66 -9.44 28.05 -18.92
N PHE A 67 -8.75 27.68 -17.85
CA PHE A 67 -9.32 27.57 -16.51
C PHE A 67 -8.83 28.78 -15.69
N GLY A 68 -9.72 29.77 -15.51
CA GLY A 68 -9.33 31.09 -15.02
C GLY A 68 -8.37 31.78 -15.98
N GLU A 69 -7.16 32.09 -15.50
CA GLU A 69 -6.11 32.74 -16.34
C GLU A 69 -5.14 31.72 -16.97
N GLU A 70 -5.23 30.45 -16.61
CA GLU A 70 -4.32 29.39 -17.08
C GLU A 70 -4.84 28.80 -18.41
N MET A 71 -4.03 28.84 -19.45
CA MET A 71 -4.32 28.12 -20.70
C MET A 71 -4.02 26.65 -20.52
N VAL A 72 -5.05 25.80 -20.54
CA VAL A 72 -4.95 24.34 -20.28
C VAL A 72 -4.90 23.53 -21.56
N GLN A 73 -5.34 24.10 -22.72
CA GLN A 73 -5.31 23.41 -23.99
C GLN A 73 -5.26 24.42 -25.14
N GLU A 74 -4.57 24.09 -26.24
CA GLU A 74 -4.53 24.88 -27.50
C GLU A 74 -4.57 23.94 -28.69
N GLN A 75 -5.39 24.30 -29.69
CA GLN A 75 -5.36 23.76 -31.03
C GLN A 75 -5.06 24.87 -32.04
N VAL A 76 -4.08 24.64 -32.91
CA VAL A 76 -3.69 25.63 -33.95
C VAL A 76 -4.08 25.11 -35.32
N ILE A 77 -4.86 25.88 -36.05
CA ILE A 77 -5.34 25.60 -37.41
C ILE A 77 -4.71 26.61 -38.34
N ARG A 78 -4.05 26.13 -39.41
CA ARG A 78 -3.54 27.00 -40.46
C ARG A 78 -4.69 27.41 -41.41
N THR A 79 -5.02 28.69 -41.47
CA THR A 79 -6.07 29.22 -42.33
C THR A 79 -5.53 29.47 -43.73
N LYS A 80 -5.89 28.60 -44.70
CA LYS A 80 -5.43 28.68 -46.09
C LYS A 80 -6.43 29.39 -47.01
N GLU A 81 -7.67 29.41 -46.60
CA GLU A 81 -8.80 29.97 -47.36
C GLU A 81 -9.44 31.07 -46.53
N ASN A 82 -9.99 32.06 -47.22
CA ASN A 82 -10.68 33.18 -46.62
C ASN A 82 -12.19 33.05 -46.84
N ASN A 83 -12.98 33.65 -45.97
CA ASN A 83 -14.44 33.62 -46.01
C ASN A 83 -15.00 32.19 -46.03
N THR A 84 -14.54 31.37 -45.08
CA THR A 84 -14.88 29.94 -44.98
C THR A 84 -14.92 29.48 -43.53
N ASP A 85 -15.47 28.30 -43.34
CA ASP A 85 -15.58 27.66 -42.03
C ASP A 85 -14.37 26.79 -41.71
N TYR A 86 -13.88 26.87 -40.48
CA TYR A 86 -12.86 25.99 -39.92
C TYR A 86 -13.43 25.26 -38.72
N SER A 87 -13.32 23.93 -38.74
CA SER A 87 -13.81 23.06 -37.69
C SER A 87 -12.66 22.40 -36.97
N GLY A 88 -12.87 22.08 -35.70
CA GLY A 88 -11.96 21.37 -34.86
C GLY A 88 -12.64 20.93 -33.58
N GLU A 89 -11.84 20.39 -32.68
CA GLU A 89 -12.28 20.04 -31.33
C GLU A 89 -11.19 20.39 -30.32
N ILE A 90 -11.56 20.80 -29.11
CA ILE A 90 -10.63 21.09 -28.04
C ILE A 90 -10.94 20.21 -26.84
N TYR A 91 -9.93 19.46 -26.38
CA TYR A 91 -10.07 18.55 -25.23
C TYR A 91 -10.18 19.37 -23.94
N VAL A 92 -11.07 18.95 -23.04
CA VAL A 92 -11.22 19.49 -21.68
C VAL A 92 -10.39 18.63 -20.74
N PRO A 93 -9.22 19.09 -20.27
CA PRO A 93 -8.38 18.30 -19.37
C PRO A 93 -9.10 17.90 -18.08
N TYR A 94 -8.85 16.68 -17.61
CA TYR A 94 -9.44 16.15 -16.40
C TYR A 94 -8.37 15.97 -15.32
N TYR A 95 -8.36 16.84 -14.33
CA TYR A 95 -7.41 16.85 -13.22
C TYR A 95 -8.11 16.63 -11.89
N ALA A 96 -7.39 16.05 -10.92
CA ALA A 96 -7.87 15.90 -9.57
C ALA A 96 -8.07 17.26 -8.86
N ASN A 97 -9.09 17.33 -8.00
CA ASN A 97 -9.37 18.48 -7.12
C ASN A 97 -9.70 19.81 -7.82
N ILE A 98 -10.08 19.78 -9.09
CA ILE A 98 -10.62 20.97 -9.77
C ILE A 98 -12.14 20.98 -9.59
N PRO A 99 -12.74 22.05 -9.05
CA PRO A 99 -14.18 22.15 -8.90
C PRO A 99 -14.90 22.39 -10.24
N ASP A 100 -16.19 22.07 -10.29
CA ASP A 100 -17.07 22.53 -11.37
C ASP A 100 -17.00 24.05 -11.47
N GLY A 101 -16.98 24.58 -12.70
CA GLY A 101 -16.82 26.02 -12.91
C GLY A 101 -17.06 26.46 -14.35
N THR A 102 -16.62 27.67 -14.69
CA THR A 102 -16.70 28.18 -16.03
C THR A 102 -15.31 28.31 -16.62
N ALA A 103 -15.10 27.66 -17.76
CA ALA A 103 -13.90 27.81 -18.59
C ALA A 103 -14.15 28.94 -19.66
N THR A 104 -13.08 29.46 -20.21
CA THR A 104 -13.13 30.37 -21.34
C THR A 104 -12.61 29.69 -22.60
N LEU A 105 -13.45 29.49 -23.58
CA LEU A 105 -13.06 29.10 -24.95
C LEU A 105 -12.72 30.34 -25.71
N ARG A 106 -11.45 30.51 -26.11
CA ARG A 106 -10.94 31.68 -26.81
C ARG A 106 -10.51 31.28 -28.20
N PHE A 107 -10.99 32.07 -29.21
CA PHE A 107 -10.50 32.01 -30.57
C PHE A 107 -9.61 33.20 -30.86
N VAL A 108 -8.44 32.93 -31.45
CA VAL A 108 -7.47 33.96 -31.86
C VAL A 108 -7.21 33.78 -33.36
N LEU A 109 -7.70 34.71 -34.18
CA LEU A 109 -7.50 34.72 -35.61
C LEU A 109 -6.43 35.75 -35.96
N GLN A 110 -5.44 35.33 -36.72
CA GLN A 110 -4.35 36.20 -37.17
C GLN A 110 -4.23 36.16 -38.70
N ASN A 111 -4.07 37.35 -39.32
CA ASN A 111 -3.72 37.45 -40.73
C ASN A 111 -2.19 37.47 -40.96
N ILE A 112 -1.75 37.51 -42.23
CA ILE A 112 -0.30 37.51 -42.58
C ILE A 112 0.41 38.79 -42.14
N ASN A 113 -0.29 39.90 -41.98
CA ASN A 113 0.25 41.18 -41.52
C ASN A 113 0.23 41.30 -39.99
N LYS A 114 -0.03 40.18 -39.27
CA LYS A 114 -0.02 40.04 -37.80
C LYS A 114 -1.14 40.81 -37.08
N THR A 115 -2.17 41.27 -37.79
CA THR A 115 -3.39 41.78 -37.15
C THR A 115 -4.12 40.60 -36.53
N VAL A 116 -4.61 40.79 -35.31
CA VAL A 116 -5.22 39.74 -34.49
C VAL A 116 -6.61 40.19 -34.06
N THR A 117 -7.56 39.27 -34.16
CA THR A 117 -8.89 39.38 -33.56
C THR A 117 -9.05 38.25 -32.53
N VAL A 118 -9.63 38.55 -31.39
CA VAL A 118 -9.87 37.62 -30.28
C VAL A 118 -11.35 37.65 -29.94
N GLU A 119 -11.94 36.44 -29.85
CA GLU A 119 -13.30 36.23 -29.37
C GLU A 119 -13.29 35.19 -28.23
N GLU A 120 -14.09 35.45 -27.18
CA GLU A 120 -14.15 34.62 -25.97
C GLU A 120 -15.56 34.18 -25.66
N TYR A 121 -15.72 32.91 -25.32
CA TYR A 121 -17.01 32.30 -25.01
C TYR A 121 -16.92 31.51 -23.70
N PRO A 122 -17.83 31.78 -22.74
CA PRO A 122 -17.88 31.03 -21.50
C PRO A 122 -18.48 29.64 -21.72
N VAL A 123 -17.84 28.61 -21.15
CA VAL A 123 -18.29 27.21 -21.19
C VAL A 123 -18.39 26.71 -19.77
N ALA A 124 -19.56 26.27 -19.32
CA ALA A 124 -19.73 25.62 -18.02
C ALA A 124 -19.10 24.21 -18.06
N ILE A 125 -18.13 23.95 -17.19
CA ILE A 125 -17.46 22.67 -17.09
C ILE A 125 -17.90 22.00 -15.80
N THR A 126 -18.31 20.71 -15.89
CA THR A 126 -18.74 19.91 -14.76
C THR A 126 -18.07 18.54 -14.77
N HIS A 127 -18.03 17.87 -13.62
CA HIS A 127 -17.63 16.47 -13.58
C HIS A 127 -18.66 15.60 -14.31
N PRO A 128 -18.21 14.61 -15.09
CA PRO A 128 -19.12 13.64 -15.69
C PRO A 128 -19.74 12.74 -14.61
N ASP A 129 -21.00 12.40 -14.82
CA ASP A 129 -21.70 11.40 -13.99
C ASP A 129 -21.71 10.08 -14.75
N TYR A 130 -20.80 9.20 -14.40
CA TYR A 130 -20.65 7.91 -15.03
C TYR A 130 -21.67 6.90 -14.49
N PRO A 131 -22.31 6.09 -15.34
CA PRO A 131 -23.24 5.05 -14.88
C PRO A 131 -22.53 3.94 -14.09
N TYR A 132 -21.24 3.78 -14.27
CA TYR A 132 -20.33 2.89 -13.56
C TYR A 132 -18.91 3.21 -13.93
N LEU A 133 -17.94 2.66 -13.16
CA LEU A 133 -16.55 2.54 -13.58
C LEU A 133 -16.16 1.06 -13.67
N THR A 134 -15.07 0.76 -14.34
CA THR A 134 -14.50 -0.59 -14.43
C THR A 134 -13.12 -0.60 -13.79
N LEU A 135 -12.94 -1.38 -12.71
CA LEU A 135 -11.63 -1.69 -12.14
C LEU A 135 -11.04 -2.87 -12.90
N VAL A 136 -9.89 -2.68 -13.53
CA VAL A 136 -9.19 -3.73 -14.30
C VAL A 136 -7.94 -4.14 -13.52
N ALA A 137 -7.95 -5.36 -12.98
CA ALA A 137 -6.86 -5.91 -12.17
C ALA A 137 -6.55 -7.35 -12.62
N ASP A 138 -5.29 -7.66 -12.87
CA ASP A 138 -4.81 -9.00 -13.27
C ASP A 138 -5.63 -9.64 -14.40
N GLY A 139 -6.04 -8.82 -15.39
CA GLY A 139 -6.82 -9.25 -16.53
C GLY A 139 -8.31 -9.51 -16.25
N ASN A 140 -8.78 -9.26 -15.03
CA ASN A 140 -10.19 -9.33 -14.65
C ASN A 140 -10.79 -7.93 -14.57
N GLU A 141 -12.07 -7.85 -14.93
CA GLU A 141 -12.85 -6.62 -14.89
C GLU A 141 -13.89 -6.69 -13.76
N TYR A 142 -13.93 -5.65 -12.96
CA TYR A 142 -14.86 -5.52 -11.84
C TYR A 142 -15.66 -4.22 -12.00
N ARG A 143 -16.97 -4.33 -12.09
CA ARG A 143 -17.87 -3.18 -12.19
C ARG A 143 -17.95 -2.46 -10.84
N MET A 144 -17.59 -1.17 -10.83
CA MET A 144 -17.70 -0.28 -9.68
C MET A 144 -19.00 0.52 -9.78
N GLU A 145 -19.85 0.40 -8.77
CA GLU A 145 -21.16 1.08 -8.72
C GLU A 145 -21.02 2.48 -8.10
N PRO A 146 -21.80 3.47 -8.58
CA PRO A 146 -21.79 4.81 -8.02
C PRO A 146 -22.35 4.83 -6.59
N GLN A 147 -21.66 5.57 -5.72
CA GLN A 147 -22.04 5.79 -4.32
C GLN A 147 -22.50 7.24 -4.06
N GLY A 148 -22.56 8.05 -5.13
CA GLY A 148 -22.85 9.47 -5.08
C GLY A 148 -21.61 10.36 -4.98
N ASN A 149 -21.77 11.64 -5.37
CA ASN A 149 -20.73 12.67 -5.31
C ASN A 149 -19.38 12.30 -5.98
N GLY A 150 -19.41 11.51 -7.06
CA GLY A 150 -18.20 11.07 -7.75
C GLY A 150 -17.51 9.87 -7.13
N LEU A 151 -18.00 9.31 -6.02
CA LEU A 151 -17.47 8.10 -5.40
C LEU A 151 -18.05 6.85 -6.08
N TYR A 152 -17.18 5.90 -6.40
CA TYR A 152 -17.52 4.59 -6.97
C TYR A 152 -16.84 3.49 -6.15
N SER A 153 -17.48 2.34 -6.05
CA SER A 153 -16.92 1.21 -5.32
C SER A 153 -17.33 -0.15 -5.88
N VAL A 154 -16.48 -1.15 -5.62
CA VAL A 154 -16.76 -2.56 -5.86
C VAL A 154 -16.31 -3.39 -4.68
N THR A 155 -17.11 -4.38 -4.29
CA THR A 155 -16.77 -5.36 -3.24
C THR A 155 -16.65 -6.75 -3.88
N ALA A 156 -15.42 -7.29 -3.88
CA ALA A 156 -15.12 -8.60 -4.44
C ALA A 156 -14.02 -9.30 -3.60
N SER A 157 -13.68 -10.53 -3.98
CA SER A 157 -12.54 -11.22 -3.38
C SER A 157 -11.28 -10.81 -4.14
N PHE A 158 -10.33 -10.25 -3.40
CA PHE A 158 -9.05 -9.76 -3.93
C PHE A 158 -7.88 -10.31 -3.11
N PRO A 159 -6.68 -10.45 -3.70
CA PRO A 159 -5.43 -10.59 -2.95
C PRO A 159 -5.21 -9.45 -1.96
N GLN A 160 -4.33 -9.63 -0.99
CA GLN A 160 -3.96 -8.56 -0.04
C GLN A 160 -3.48 -7.28 -0.73
N LYS A 161 -2.75 -7.42 -1.84
CA LYS A 161 -2.28 -6.31 -2.68
C LYS A 161 -2.70 -6.55 -4.12
N ILE A 162 -3.27 -5.54 -4.75
CA ILE A 162 -3.56 -5.56 -6.18
C ILE A 162 -3.03 -4.29 -6.84
N LYS A 163 -2.79 -4.39 -8.14
CA LYS A 163 -2.55 -3.25 -9.02
C LYS A 163 -3.64 -3.22 -10.07
N ALA A 164 -4.21 -2.04 -10.32
CA ALA A 164 -5.34 -1.91 -11.22
C ALA A 164 -5.31 -0.59 -11.99
N THR A 165 -5.98 -0.56 -13.12
CA THR A 165 -6.43 0.68 -13.77
C THR A 165 -7.93 0.83 -13.56
N ILE A 166 -8.41 2.07 -13.62
CA ILE A 166 -9.85 2.34 -13.54
C ILE A 166 -10.26 2.98 -14.86
N VAL A 167 -11.28 2.42 -15.48
CA VAL A 167 -11.80 2.87 -16.77
C VAL A 167 -13.21 3.43 -16.58
N ALA A 168 -13.41 4.68 -16.99
CA ALA A 168 -14.72 5.29 -17.06
C ALA A 168 -15.25 5.21 -18.50
N PRO A 169 -16.48 4.76 -18.71
CA PRO A 169 -17.05 4.64 -20.03
C PRO A 169 -17.30 6.01 -20.66
N LYS A 170 -17.32 6.08 -21.98
CA LYS A 170 -17.78 7.26 -22.72
C LYS A 170 -19.18 7.67 -22.26
N THR A 171 -19.38 8.95 -21.96
CA THR A 171 -20.67 9.55 -21.64
C THR A 171 -20.98 10.68 -22.59
N GLY A 172 -22.23 10.76 -23.07
CA GLY A 172 -22.64 11.79 -24.03
C GLY A 172 -22.01 11.61 -25.41
N GLU A 173 -22.30 12.57 -26.29
CA GLU A 173 -21.84 12.56 -27.68
C GLU A 173 -20.34 12.92 -27.78
N ASN A 174 -19.93 13.89 -27.01
CA ASN A 174 -18.58 14.49 -27.07
C ASN A 174 -17.61 13.90 -26.02
N GLY A 175 -18.07 12.99 -25.15
CA GLY A 175 -17.26 12.35 -24.14
C GLY A 175 -16.26 11.35 -24.72
N ASN A 176 -15.26 11.02 -23.92
CA ASN A 176 -14.27 10.00 -24.21
C ASN A 176 -14.33 8.90 -23.17
N GLU A 177 -13.79 7.74 -23.48
CA GLU A 177 -13.41 6.77 -22.47
C GLU A 177 -12.21 7.33 -21.71
N ILE A 178 -12.28 7.32 -20.38
CA ILE A 178 -11.21 7.87 -19.53
C ILE A 178 -10.54 6.73 -18.78
N VAL A 179 -9.22 6.62 -18.91
CA VAL A 179 -8.41 5.68 -18.17
C VAL A 179 -7.67 6.41 -17.07
N PHE A 180 -7.91 6.02 -15.83
CA PHE A 180 -7.16 6.49 -14.67
C PHE A 180 -6.04 5.47 -14.37
N GLY A 181 -4.80 5.91 -14.52
CA GLY A 181 -3.60 5.14 -14.22
C GLY A 181 -2.81 5.76 -13.07
N TYR A 182 -1.53 5.38 -12.92
CA TYR A 182 -0.70 5.81 -11.81
C TYR A 182 0.68 6.24 -12.28
N GLU A 183 1.06 7.45 -11.95
CA GLU A 183 2.36 8.02 -12.27
C GLU A 183 2.81 8.96 -11.16
N SER A 184 4.12 8.95 -10.84
CA SER A 184 4.72 9.84 -9.84
C SER A 184 3.99 9.85 -8.49
N ASN A 185 3.56 8.67 -8.01
CA ASN A 185 2.80 8.45 -6.77
C ASN A 185 1.42 9.11 -6.73
N ALA A 186 0.82 9.37 -7.88
CA ALA A 186 -0.53 9.92 -8.00
C ALA A 186 -1.34 9.19 -9.07
N VAL A 187 -2.66 9.24 -8.94
CA VAL A 187 -3.56 8.84 -10.02
C VAL A 187 -3.62 9.96 -11.05
N VAL A 188 -3.43 9.61 -12.32
CA VAL A 188 -3.39 10.53 -13.45
C VAL A 188 -4.19 9.96 -14.60
N VAL A 189 -4.98 10.81 -15.28
CA VAL A 189 -5.70 10.42 -16.49
C VAL A 189 -4.71 10.13 -17.62
N GLY A 190 -4.86 8.96 -18.26
CA GLY A 190 -4.02 8.53 -19.39
C GLY A 190 -2.65 7.97 -18.98
N ALA A 191 -2.31 7.87 -17.69
CA ALA A 191 -1.08 7.22 -17.26
C ALA A 191 -1.12 5.71 -17.50
N GLU A 192 0.02 5.14 -17.91
CA GLU A 192 0.15 3.70 -18.21
C GLU A 192 0.32 2.83 -16.95
N GLY A 193 0.81 3.41 -15.85
CA GLY A 193 1.02 2.69 -14.59
C GLY A 193 -0.29 2.28 -13.92
N GLN A 194 -0.22 1.28 -13.07
CA GLN A 194 -1.37 0.75 -12.34
C GLN A 194 -1.44 1.32 -10.92
N ILE A 195 -2.63 1.67 -10.47
CA ILE A 195 -2.93 2.18 -9.14
C ILE A 195 -2.73 1.05 -8.12
N PRO A 196 -1.91 1.24 -7.08
CA PRO A 196 -1.75 0.24 -6.04
C PRO A 196 -2.90 0.32 -5.03
N PHE A 197 -3.43 -0.85 -4.68
CA PHE A 197 -4.37 -1.02 -3.55
C PHE A 197 -3.81 -2.07 -2.60
N SER A 198 -4.05 -1.91 -1.32
CA SER A 198 -3.67 -2.89 -0.31
C SER A 198 -4.68 -2.93 0.82
N ASN A 199 -5.04 -4.13 1.26
CA ASN A 199 -5.88 -4.36 2.42
C ASN A 199 -5.07 -5.04 3.53
N ALA A 200 -5.63 -5.14 4.73
CA ALA A 200 -4.99 -5.83 5.84
C ALA A 200 -4.76 -7.32 5.53
N SER A 201 -5.71 -7.97 4.83
CA SER A 201 -5.61 -9.38 4.40
C SER A 201 -6.25 -9.57 3.04
N ALA A 202 -5.94 -10.69 2.38
CA ALA A 202 -6.70 -11.17 1.24
C ALA A 202 -8.13 -11.57 1.64
N GLY A 203 -9.02 -11.62 0.68
CA GLY A 203 -10.40 -12.00 0.87
C GLY A 203 -11.38 -10.97 0.32
N ARG A 204 -12.58 -10.93 0.89
CA ARG A 204 -13.64 -10.03 0.43
C ARG A 204 -13.48 -8.64 1.05
N TYR A 205 -13.16 -7.64 0.23
CA TYR A 205 -13.09 -6.24 0.66
C TYR A 205 -13.56 -5.29 -0.44
N THR A 206 -13.72 -4.02 -0.10
CA THR A 206 -14.22 -2.97 -1.00
C THR A 206 -13.06 -2.13 -1.52
N VAL A 207 -12.98 -2.01 -2.84
CA VAL A 207 -12.14 -1.02 -3.53
C VAL A 207 -13.01 0.16 -3.91
N SER A 208 -12.54 1.38 -3.66
CA SER A 208 -13.23 2.62 -4.00
C SER A 208 -12.33 3.62 -4.69
N PHE A 209 -12.98 4.47 -5.51
CA PHE A 209 -12.34 5.56 -6.24
C PHE A 209 -13.27 6.77 -6.30
N ASP A 210 -12.73 7.95 -6.08
CA ASP A 210 -13.44 9.22 -6.21
C ASP A 210 -12.96 9.94 -7.48
N THR A 211 -13.86 10.14 -8.45
CA THR A 211 -13.54 10.77 -9.73
C THR A 211 -13.26 12.27 -9.64
N ARG A 212 -13.57 12.94 -8.52
CA ARG A 212 -13.32 14.37 -8.31
C ARG A 212 -11.94 14.63 -7.70
N THR A 213 -11.54 13.80 -6.77
CA THR A 213 -10.29 13.97 -6.02
C THR A 213 -9.19 13.02 -6.46
N PHE A 214 -9.55 11.96 -7.22
CA PHE A 214 -8.74 10.80 -7.59
C PHE A 214 -8.25 10.01 -6.36
N ALA A 215 -8.93 10.17 -5.22
CA ALA A 215 -8.65 9.40 -4.02
C ALA A 215 -9.05 7.94 -4.20
N THR A 216 -8.21 7.04 -3.70
CA THR A 216 -8.38 5.58 -3.79
C THR A 216 -8.36 4.94 -2.40
N ALA A 217 -9.11 3.86 -2.22
CA ALA A 217 -9.04 3.02 -1.02
C ALA A 217 -9.36 1.56 -1.39
N PRO A 218 -8.84 0.56 -0.63
CA PRO A 218 -8.00 0.71 0.56
C PRO A 218 -6.52 0.86 0.22
N PHE A 219 -5.78 1.51 1.10
CA PHE A 219 -4.32 1.51 1.06
C PHE A 219 -3.80 1.34 2.50
N VAL A 220 -3.70 0.07 2.92
CA VAL A 220 -3.29 -0.32 4.28
C VAL A 220 -1.82 -0.73 4.26
N VAL A 221 -1.02 -0.12 5.14
CA VAL A 221 0.38 -0.48 5.35
C VAL A 221 0.52 -1.05 6.76
N LEU A 222 0.93 -2.33 6.84
CA LEU A 222 1.19 -3.00 8.12
C LEU A 222 2.54 -2.56 8.66
N LYS A 223 2.60 -2.15 9.94
CA LYS A 223 3.86 -1.74 10.59
C LYS A 223 3.97 -2.29 12.01
N VAL A 224 5.20 -2.53 12.43
CA VAL A 224 5.58 -2.76 13.83
C VAL A 224 6.62 -1.71 14.22
N ASN A 225 6.39 -0.97 15.29
CA ASN A 225 7.23 0.15 15.73
C ASN A 225 7.56 1.13 14.59
N GLY A 226 6.55 1.48 13.78
CA GLY A 226 6.70 2.38 12.64
C GLY A 226 7.43 1.79 11.43
N THR A 227 8.02 0.58 11.51
CA THR A 227 8.70 -0.09 10.40
C THR A 227 7.70 -0.93 9.60
N GLU A 228 7.67 -0.73 8.28
CA GLU A 228 6.76 -1.42 7.38
C GLU A 228 7.08 -2.92 7.31
N MET A 229 6.03 -3.75 7.35
CA MET A 229 6.13 -5.18 7.17
C MET A 229 6.11 -5.54 5.68
N THR A 230 6.97 -6.44 5.28
CA THR A 230 6.99 -7.02 3.92
C THR A 230 6.07 -8.23 3.87
N GLY A 231 5.16 -8.27 2.88
CA GLY A 231 4.30 -9.43 2.64
C GLY A 231 5.10 -10.68 2.31
N ILE A 232 4.71 -11.82 2.88
CA ILE A 232 5.21 -13.16 2.55
C ILE A 232 4.22 -13.84 1.61
N ASP A 233 2.94 -13.77 1.94
CA ASP A 233 1.80 -14.25 1.18
C ASP A 233 0.56 -13.38 1.46
N ASP A 234 -0.62 -13.82 1.01
CA ASP A 234 -1.88 -13.07 1.16
C ASP A 234 -2.32 -12.82 2.60
N ASN A 235 -1.83 -13.60 3.56
CA ASN A 235 -2.25 -13.53 4.97
C ASN A 235 -1.10 -13.28 5.93
N THR A 236 0.15 -13.35 5.46
CA THR A 236 1.32 -13.19 6.32
C THR A 236 2.23 -12.07 5.84
N ALA A 237 2.72 -11.30 6.79
CA ALA A 237 3.73 -10.27 6.56
C ALA A 237 4.79 -10.32 7.66
N ARG A 238 6.01 -9.90 7.35
CA ARG A 238 7.15 -9.94 8.29
C ARG A 238 7.89 -8.63 8.36
N VAL A 239 8.52 -8.41 9.51
CA VAL A 239 9.51 -7.35 9.70
C VAL A 239 10.65 -7.86 10.56
N ASP A 240 11.87 -7.47 10.25
CA ASP A 240 13.07 -7.76 11.02
C ASP A 240 13.44 -6.51 11.83
N LEU A 241 13.54 -6.63 13.15
CA LEU A 241 13.79 -5.53 14.08
C LEU A 241 14.87 -5.89 15.10
N SER A 242 15.63 -4.88 15.52
CA SER A 242 16.43 -4.97 16.74
C SER A 242 15.58 -4.46 17.90
N LEU A 243 15.31 -5.32 18.88
CA LEU A 243 14.44 -5.04 20.02
C LEU A 243 15.21 -5.14 21.33
N MET A 244 14.87 -4.27 22.26
CA MET A 244 15.36 -4.33 23.64
C MET A 244 14.30 -4.93 24.54
N GLN A 245 14.71 -5.73 25.53
CA GLN A 245 13.80 -6.20 26.57
C GLN A 245 13.11 -5.02 27.27
N GLY A 246 11.80 -5.06 27.43
CA GLY A 246 10.98 -3.99 27.98
C GLY A 246 10.65 -2.86 27.00
N GLN A 247 11.15 -2.89 25.76
CA GLN A 247 10.80 -1.91 24.74
C GLN A 247 9.30 -1.97 24.39
N ALA A 248 8.65 -0.80 24.27
CA ALA A 248 7.28 -0.72 23.82
C ALA A 248 7.15 -1.24 22.38
N ILE A 249 6.07 -1.96 22.11
CA ILE A 249 5.71 -2.49 20.80
C ILE A 249 4.40 -1.86 20.34
N THR A 250 4.41 -1.29 19.14
CA THR A 250 3.21 -0.77 18.48
C THR A 250 2.94 -1.53 17.19
N PHE A 251 1.66 -1.71 16.88
CA PHE A 251 1.20 -2.38 15.68
C PHE A 251 0.25 -1.44 14.93
N ASP A 252 0.59 -1.05 13.70
CA ASP A 252 -0.20 -0.15 12.89
C ASP A 252 -0.76 -0.86 11.65
N GLY A 253 -1.96 -0.49 11.22
CA GLY A 253 -2.60 -1.01 10.01
C GLY A 253 -3.13 -2.43 10.13
N ILE A 254 -3.00 -3.10 11.29
CA ILE A 254 -3.46 -4.46 11.51
C ILE A 254 -4.91 -4.42 12.00
N ALA A 255 -5.83 -4.84 11.14
CA ALA A 255 -7.25 -4.89 11.48
C ALA A 255 -7.51 -5.92 12.59
N GLY A 256 -8.33 -5.55 13.58
CA GLY A 256 -8.71 -6.44 14.68
C GLY A 256 -7.55 -6.85 15.59
N ILE A 257 -6.56 -5.97 15.78
CA ILE A 257 -5.37 -6.24 16.60
C ILE A 257 -5.71 -6.72 18.02
N SER A 258 -6.83 -6.27 18.59
CA SER A 258 -7.31 -6.73 19.91
C SER A 258 -7.73 -8.21 19.97
N GLU A 259 -7.92 -8.83 18.80
CA GLU A 259 -8.25 -10.26 18.70
C GLU A 259 -7.01 -11.13 18.47
N TYR A 260 -5.84 -10.51 18.30
CA TYR A 260 -4.58 -11.25 18.12
C TYR A 260 -4.10 -11.83 19.44
N TRP A 261 -3.71 -13.10 19.39
CA TRP A 261 -3.03 -13.72 20.51
C TRP A 261 -1.58 -13.26 20.55
N LEU A 262 -1.23 -12.59 21.64
CA LEU A 262 0.13 -12.16 21.94
C LEU A 262 0.80 -13.25 22.80
N ASP A 263 1.80 -13.91 22.24
CA ASP A 263 2.56 -14.96 22.92
C ASP A 263 3.33 -14.36 24.13
N PRO A 264 3.02 -14.80 25.37
CA PRO A 264 3.62 -14.23 26.59
C PRO A 264 5.13 -14.46 26.70
N ASP A 265 5.70 -15.33 25.87
CA ASP A 265 7.15 -15.49 25.80
C ASP A 265 7.84 -14.30 25.13
N TRP A 266 7.14 -13.63 24.22
CA TRP A 266 7.65 -12.53 23.40
C TRP A 266 7.08 -11.17 23.76
N PHE A 267 5.83 -11.14 24.25
CA PHE A 267 5.09 -9.91 24.52
C PHE A 267 4.51 -9.92 25.93
N ALA A 268 4.72 -8.86 26.67
CA ALA A 268 4.03 -8.61 27.92
C ALA A 268 3.04 -7.46 27.72
N THR A 269 1.80 -7.67 28.21
CA THR A 269 0.75 -6.65 28.17
C THR A 269 0.46 -6.19 29.59
N ASP A 270 0.45 -4.87 29.82
CA ASP A 270 0.09 -4.29 31.11
C ASP A 270 -1.44 -4.15 31.26
N ALA A 271 -1.90 -3.64 32.41
CA ALA A 271 -3.31 -3.46 32.71
C ALA A 271 -4.00 -2.41 31.81
N ASP A 272 -3.24 -1.50 31.20
CA ASP A 272 -3.72 -0.47 30.29
C ASP A 272 -3.71 -0.93 28.83
N GLY A 273 -3.23 -2.18 28.57
CA GLY A 273 -3.17 -2.76 27.24
C GLY A 273 -1.88 -2.39 26.46
N ASN A 274 -0.92 -1.72 27.09
CA ASN A 274 0.37 -1.44 26.44
C ASN A 274 1.18 -2.70 26.32
N VAL A 275 1.76 -2.92 25.15
CA VAL A 275 2.56 -4.10 24.83
C VAL A 275 4.05 -3.76 24.91
N THR A 276 4.81 -4.62 25.56
CA THR A 276 6.27 -4.53 25.61
C THR A 276 6.92 -5.83 25.19
N PHE A 277 8.16 -5.77 24.69
CA PHE A 277 8.93 -6.93 24.29
C PHE A 277 9.49 -7.64 25.53
N ALA A 278 9.13 -8.92 25.71
CA ALA A 278 9.45 -9.68 26.94
C ALA A 278 10.74 -10.47 26.87
N ALA A 279 11.21 -10.84 25.67
CA ALA A 279 12.43 -11.63 25.49
C ALA A 279 13.71 -10.78 25.66
N ALA A 280 14.86 -11.44 25.71
CA ALA A 280 16.17 -10.75 25.79
C ALA A 280 16.38 -9.82 24.60
N SER A 281 17.19 -8.76 24.79
CA SER A 281 17.54 -7.83 23.70
C SER A 281 18.27 -8.56 22.58
N GLY A 282 17.93 -8.28 21.32
CA GLY A 282 18.48 -8.94 20.15
C GLY A 282 17.84 -8.56 18.84
N SER A 283 18.16 -9.29 17.77
CA SER A 283 17.53 -9.15 16.46
C SER A 283 16.45 -10.20 16.30
N TYR A 284 15.27 -9.77 15.84
CA TYR A 284 14.08 -10.62 15.77
C TYR A 284 13.30 -10.38 14.49
N ARG A 285 12.70 -11.42 13.97
CA ARG A 285 11.66 -11.38 12.95
C ARG A 285 10.30 -11.54 13.61
N ILE A 286 9.43 -10.56 13.39
CA ILE A 286 8.01 -10.64 13.75
C ILE A 286 7.23 -10.94 12.49
N ILE A 287 6.45 -12.02 12.50
CA ILE A 287 5.57 -12.46 11.42
C ILE A 287 4.13 -12.30 11.90
N ALA A 288 3.39 -11.39 11.30
CA ALA A 288 1.95 -11.28 11.52
C ALA A 288 1.22 -12.32 10.66
N ASP A 289 0.56 -13.27 11.29
CA ASP A 289 -0.37 -14.19 10.64
C ASP A 289 -1.80 -13.69 10.87
N GLN A 290 -2.38 -13.12 9.85
CA GLN A 290 -3.70 -12.48 9.93
C GLN A 290 -4.84 -13.51 9.94
N LYS A 291 -4.61 -14.70 9.42
CA LYS A 291 -5.58 -15.80 9.45
C LYS A 291 -5.67 -16.44 10.83
N LEU A 292 -4.53 -16.66 11.47
CA LEU A 292 -4.44 -17.20 12.83
C LEU A 292 -4.59 -16.14 13.92
N LYS A 293 -4.55 -14.83 13.52
CA LYS A 293 -4.51 -13.67 14.45
C LYS A 293 -3.41 -13.86 15.50
N TYR A 294 -2.19 -14.04 15.02
CA TYR A 294 -1.04 -14.39 15.83
C TYR A 294 0.24 -13.73 15.31
N PHE A 295 1.11 -13.31 16.23
CA PHE A 295 2.46 -12.86 15.89
C PHE A 295 3.47 -13.94 16.23
N ARG A 296 3.95 -14.65 15.23
CA ARG A 296 5.07 -15.57 15.38
C ARG A 296 6.38 -14.80 15.43
N VAL A 297 7.23 -15.07 16.42
CA VAL A 297 8.53 -14.42 16.56
C VAL A 297 9.65 -15.44 16.41
N GLN A 298 10.73 -15.01 15.75
CA GLN A 298 11.94 -15.80 15.53
C GLN A 298 13.17 -14.97 15.91
N ALA A 299 14.08 -15.52 16.70
CA ALA A 299 15.38 -14.90 16.89
C ALA A 299 16.19 -14.95 15.59
N LEU A 300 16.98 -13.90 15.30
CA LEU A 300 17.77 -13.78 14.08
C LEU A 300 19.27 -13.72 14.40
N ALA A 301 20.05 -14.33 13.50
CA ALA A 301 21.49 -14.14 13.38
C ALA A 301 21.80 -13.79 11.92
N SER A 302 22.44 -12.65 11.68
CA SER A 302 22.78 -12.15 10.33
C SER A 302 21.58 -12.12 9.36
N GLY A 303 20.37 -11.77 9.86
CA GLY A 303 19.15 -11.65 9.05
C GLY A 303 18.44 -12.97 8.72
N ALA A 304 18.94 -14.11 9.22
CA ALA A 304 18.30 -15.43 9.09
C ALA A 304 17.85 -15.95 10.47
N PRO A 305 16.88 -16.90 10.55
CA PRO A 305 16.52 -17.58 11.78
C PRO A 305 17.77 -18.17 12.47
N ALA A 306 17.93 -17.86 13.75
CA ALA A 306 19.15 -18.17 14.49
C ALA A 306 19.15 -19.60 14.98
N SER A 307 20.18 -20.36 14.61
CA SER A 307 20.53 -21.62 15.30
C SER A 307 21.22 -21.34 16.64
N LEU A 308 21.20 -22.32 17.54
CA LEU A 308 21.89 -22.28 18.82
C LEU A 308 23.40 -22.31 18.59
N GLY A 309 24.08 -21.27 19.02
CA GLY A 309 25.55 -21.19 19.00
C GLY A 309 26.20 -22.04 20.11
N ALA A 310 27.48 -22.36 19.97
CA ALA A 310 28.25 -23.11 20.97
C ALA A 310 28.33 -22.40 22.33
N ASP A 311 28.17 -21.08 22.36
CA ASP A 311 28.13 -20.21 23.54
C ASP A 311 26.72 -20.05 24.13
N ALA A 312 25.74 -20.80 23.59
CA ALA A 312 24.32 -20.72 23.90
C ALA A 312 23.68 -19.37 23.52
N THR A 313 24.21 -18.68 22.49
CA THR A 313 23.51 -17.62 21.81
C THR A 313 22.56 -18.17 20.72
N GLY A 314 21.67 -17.35 20.17
CA GLY A 314 20.67 -17.77 19.18
C GLY A 314 19.40 -18.27 19.84
N SER A 315 18.83 -19.38 19.35
CA SER A 315 17.60 -19.94 19.92
C SER A 315 17.51 -21.47 19.80
N ILE A 316 16.59 -22.03 20.58
CA ILE A 316 16.15 -23.41 20.51
C ILE A 316 14.82 -23.47 19.77
N TRP A 317 14.62 -24.53 18.98
CA TRP A 317 13.45 -24.75 18.15
C TRP A 317 12.69 -25.99 18.59
N VAL A 318 11.36 -25.93 18.49
CA VAL A 318 10.50 -27.02 19.01
C VAL A 318 9.66 -27.57 17.87
N ILE A 319 9.69 -28.88 17.70
CA ILE A 319 8.98 -29.61 16.66
C ILE A 319 8.29 -30.82 17.28
N GLY A 320 7.10 -31.16 16.80
CA GLY A 320 6.39 -32.38 17.20
C GLY A 320 4.89 -32.21 17.24
N GLU A 321 4.25 -33.11 17.97
CA GLU A 321 2.80 -33.23 18.03
C GLU A 321 2.29 -32.92 19.44
N ASN A 322 0.98 -32.73 19.54
CA ASN A 322 0.26 -32.47 20.77
C ASN A 322 0.64 -31.16 21.46
N PHE A 323 1.27 -30.24 20.72
CA PHE A 323 1.42 -28.82 21.07
C PHE A 323 1.31 -27.95 19.82
N GLY A 324 0.99 -26.67 19.99
CA GLY A 324 0.90 -25.70 18.89
C GLY A 324 0.66 -24.29 19.40
N LYS A 325 1.01 -23.29 18.59
CA LYS A 325 0.76 -21.87 18.85
C LYS A 325 0.07 -21.25 17.63
N PRO A 326 -0.97 -20.43 17.80
CA PRO A 326 -1.53 -19.95 19.07
C PRO A 326 -2.41 -20.99 19.79
N SER A 327 -2.68 -22.14 19.18
CA SER A 327 -3.50 -23.20 19.75
C SER A 327 -3.12 -24.58 19.22
N LEU A 328 -3.66 -25.64 19.81
CA LEU A 328 -3.51 -27.03 19.36
C LEU A 328 -4.02 -27.25 17.93
N ALA A 329 -4.93 -26.42 17.41
CA ALA A 329 -5.36 -26.49 16.02
C ALA A 329 -4.24 -26.14 15.02
N ASN A 330 -3.18 -25.46 15.48
CA ASN A 330 -1.99 -25.10 14.71
C ASN A 330 -0.76 -25.83 15.26
N THR A 331 -0.80 -27.14 15.28
CA THR A 331 0.35 -27.98 15.68
C THR A 331 1.50 -27.83 14.67
N THR A 332 2.73 -27.93 15.18
CA THR A 332 3.93 -27.92 14.32
C THR A 332 4.04 -29.20 13.48
N GLY A 333 3.52 -30.32 13.99
CA GLY A 333 3.79 -31.63 13.44
C GLY A 333 5.30 -31.92 13.41
N TRP A 334 5.71 -32.88 12.59
CA TRP A 334 7.12 -33.18 12.32
C TRP A 334 7.58 -32.49 11.03
N VAL A 335 7.39 -31.14 10.97
CA VAL A 335 7.76 -30.29 9.82
C VAL A 335 8.65 -29.16 10.31
N THR A 336 9.87 -29.12 9.82
CA THR A 336 10.91 -28.17 10.27
C THR A 336 10.52 -26.72 10.08
N GLU A 337 9.85 -26.40 8.97
CA GLU A 337 9.41 -25.05 8.62
C GLU A 337 8.35 -24.50 9.60
N ASN A 338 7.64 -25.40 10.26
CA ASN A 338 6.61 -25.05 11.25
C ASN A 338 7.15 -24.94 12.66
N SER A 339 8.45 -25.19 12.89
CA SER A 339 9.04 -25.20 14.24
C SER A 339 8.80 -23.87 14.97
N VAL A 340 8.54 -24.00 16.28
CA VAL A 340 8.36 -22.85 17.18
C VAL A 340 9.70 -22.45 17.77
N CYS A 341 10.05 -21.17 17.67
CA CYS A 341 11.24 -20.60 18.29
C CYS A 341 10.98 -20.37 19.79
N MET A 342 11.80 -20.90 20.68
CA MET A 342 11.77 -20.57 22.10
C MET A 342 12.33 -19.16 22.33
N ALA A 343 11.72 -18.41 23.24
CA ALA A 343 12.17 -17.06 23.55
C ALA A 343 13.46 -17.10 24.41
N PRO A 344 14.57 -16.50 23.95
CA PRO A 344 15.72 -16.32 24.83
C PRO A 344 15.37 -15.29 25.92
N ILE A 345 15.58 -15.66 27.18
CA ILE A 345 15.26 -14.82 28.34
C ILE A 345 16.50 -14.32 29.09
N GLY A 346 17.65 -14.42 28.47
CA GLY A 346 18.95 -14.06 29.05
C GLY A 346 19.59 -15.21 29.84
N ASN A 347 20.86 -15.02 30.25
CA ASN A 347 21.61 -15.98 31.05
C ASN A 347 21.62 -17.41 30.49
N LYS A 348 21.68 -17.56 29.16
CA LYS A 348 21.62 -18.83 28.41
C LYS A 348 20.37 -19.68 28.70
N LYS A 349 19.25 -19.02 28.98
CA LYS A 349 17.96 -19.66 29.23
C LYS A 349 16.97 -19.33 28.10
N PHE A 350 16.15 -20.35 27.80
CA PHE A 350 15.13 -20.27 26.73
C PHE A 350 13.79 -20.73 27.30
N ARG A 351 12.71 -20.02 26.90
CA ARG A 351 11.38 -20.23 27.47
C ARG A 351 10.36 -20.58 26.39
N LEU A 352 9.46 -21.51 26.74
CA LEU A 352 8.27 -21.86 25.97
C LEU A 352 7.11 -21.99 26.98
N THR A 353 6.11 -21.09 26.83
CA THR A 353 4.91 -21.11 27.67
C THR A 353 3.74 -21.67 26.88
N LEU A 354 3.06 -22.67 27.49
CA LEU A 354 1.92 -23.38 26.90
C LEU A 354 0.82 -23.58 27.96
N VAL A 355 -0.45 -23.39 27.54
CA VAL A 355 -1.61 -23.63 28.42
C VAL A 355 -2.23 -24.98 28.11
N GLY A 356 -2.44 -25.80 29.13
CA GLY A 356 -3.03 -27.13 29.01
C GLY A 356 -4.43 -27.05 28.36
N GLY A 357 -4.68 -27.92 27.38
CA GLY A 357 -5.89 -27.97 26.60
C GLY A 357 -6.03 -26.87 25.53
N GLN A 358 -5.18 -25.83 25.56
CA GLN A 358 -5.19 -24.75 24.56
C GLN A 358 -4.00 -24.84 23.61
N GLN A 359 -2.77 -24.85 24.13
CA GLN A 359 -1.53 -24.92 23.35
C GLN A 359 -0.80 -26.23 23.50
N ILE A 360 -1.08 -27.01 24.59
CA ILE A 360 -0.50 -28.32 24.83
C ILE A 360 -1.58 -29.32 25.27
N SER A 361 -1.53 -30.53 24.72
CA SER A 361 -2.46 -31.60 25.12
C SER A 361 -2.24 -32.00 26.56
N THR A 362 -3.34 -32.29 27.31
CA THR A 362 -3.28 -32.68 28.71
C THR A 362 -3.05 -34.16 28.91
N GLY A 363 -3.40 -35.01 27.92
CA GLY A 363 -3.32 -36.46 28.03
C GLY A 363 -2.04 -37.10 27.48
N SER A 364 -1.41 -36.45 26.52
CA SER A 364 -0.16 -36.93 25.90
C SER A 364 0.59 -35.78 25.24
N ILE A 365 1.92 -35.86 25.28
CA ILE A 365 2.80 -34.93 24.57
C ILE A 365 3.81 -35.73 23.75
N ASN A 366 4.23 -35.21 22.61
CA ASN A 366 5.20 -35.85 21.73
C ASN A 366 5.91 -34.79 20.89
N PHE A 367 6.87 -34.08 21.48
CA PHE A 367 7.63 -33.04 20.78
C PHE A 367 9.08 -33.00 21.32
N LYS A 368 9.94 -32.29 20.61
CA LYS A 368 11.37 -32.32 20.80
C LYS A 368 12.01 -30.97 20.57
N PHE A 369 13.20 -30.77 21.13
CA PHE A 369 13.98 -29.55 21.00
C PHE A 369 15.18 -29.76 20.07
N PHE A 370 15.45 -28.71 19.25
CA PHE A 370 16.56 -28.67 18.30
C PHE A 370 17.33 -27.36 18.43
N GLY A 371 18.64 -27.41 18.29
CA GLY A 371 19.49 -26.22 18.21
C GLY A 371 19.58 -25.66 16.78
N GLY A 372 19.22 -26.44 15.76
CA GLY A 372 19.18 -26.02 14.37
C GLY A 372 17.91 -25.22 14.04
N ALA A 373 18.06 -24.04 13.46
CA ALA A 373 16.92 -23.23 13.04
C ALA A 373 16.23 -23.87 11.83
N LEU A 374 14.92 -24.14 11.96
CA LEU A 374 14.11 -24.73 10.90
C LEU A 374 14.73 -25.98 10.29
N SER A 375 15.40 -26.80 11.12
CA SER A 375 16.11 -28.00 10.71
C SER A 375 16.10 -29.07 11.77
N TRP A 376 16.53 -30.31 11.44
CA TRP A 376 16.71 -31.42 12.34
C TRP A 376 18.08 -31.42 13.03
N ASP A 377 18.89 -30.40 12.86
CA ASP A 377 20.25 -30.38 13.39
C ASP A 377 20.29 -30.04 14.87
N ASN A 378 21.36 -30.52 15.55
CA ASN A 378 21.63 -30.25 16.96
C ASN A 378 20.45 -30.64 17.87
N GLU A 379 19.97 -31.86 17.70
CA GLU A 379 18.90 -32.45 18.48
C GLU A 379 19.29 -32.55 19.96
N PHE A 380 18.38 -32.17 20.86
CA PHE A 380 18.49 -32.41 22.27
C PHE A 380 17.86 -33.75 22.60
N ASP A 381 18.59 -34.58 23.36
CA ASP A 381 18.13 -35.86 23.88
C ASP A 381 18.49 -36.05 25.37
N HIS A 382 18.17 -37.19 25.94
CA HIS A 382 18.43 -37.52 27.35
C HIS A 382 19.93 -37.50 27.75
N THR A 383 20.85 -37.44 26.77
CA THR A 383 22.31 -37.34 27.04
C THR A 383 22.79 -35.89 27.12
N THR A 384 22.04 -34.96 26.52
CA THR A 384 22.37 -33.54 26.43
C THR A 384 21.41 -32.65 27.25
N LEU A 385 20.22 -33.16 27.60
CA LEU A 385 19.18 -32.44 28.34
C LEU A 385 18.61 -33.31 29.42
N THR A 386 18.57 -32.81 30.67
CA THR A 386 17.97 -33.51 31.81
C THR A 386 16.70 -32.80 32.25
N SER A 387 15.58 -33.52 32.40
CA SER A 387 14.36 -32.95 32.96
C SER A 387 14.38 -33.01 34.50
N THR A 388 14.04 -31.90 35.14
CA THR A 388 13.79 -31.81 36.57
C THR A 388 12.30 -31.98 36.93
N SER A 389 11.43 -32.07 35.91
CA SER A 389 9.99 -32.29 36.12
C SER A 389 9.71 -33.76 36.48
N PRO A 390 8.86 -34.02 37.49
CA PRO A 390 8.41 -35.37 37.75
C PRO A 390 7.33 -35.85 36.78
N VAL A 391 6.74 -34.94 35.97
CA VAL A 391 5.62 -35.22 35.06
C VAL A 391 6.06 -35.25 33.59
N VAL A 392 6.97 -34.35 33.18
CA VAL A 392 7.45 -34.26 31.81
C VAL A 392 8.84 -34.87 31.73
N LEU A 393 8.96 -35.97 31.03
CA LEU A 393 10.18 -36.75 30.90
C LEU A 393 10.73 -36.69 29.48
N ILE A 394 12.01 -37.09 29.30
CA ILE A 394 12.71 -37.11 28.01
C ILE A 394 12.97 -38.57 27.64
N GLY A 395 12.55 -38.98 26.43
CA GLY A 395 12.73 -40.33 25.92
C GLY A 395 14.21 -40.68 25.73
N ASP A 396 14.56 -41.90 26.15
CA ASP A 396 15.91 -42.48 26.08
C ASP A 396 16.09 -43.48 24.93
N GLY A 397 15.03 -43.71 24.16
CA GLY A 397 14.99 -44.70 23.09
C GLY A 397 14.52 -46.09 23.57
N ASN A 398 14.14 -46.24 24.86
CA ASN A 398 13.63 -47.46 25.44
C ASN A 398 12.15 -47.28 25.83
N GLY A 399 11.27 -47.58 24.90
CA GLY A 399 9.81 -47.39 25.05
C GLY A 399 9.28 -46.03 24.65
N HIS A 400 10.13 -45.00 24.62
CA HIS A 400 9.83 -43.64 24.09
C HIS A 400 10.95 -43.20 23.18
N ASP A 401 10.59 -42.56 22.08
CA ASP A 401 11.56 -42.09 21.10
C ASP A 401 12.60 -41.18 21.73
N LYS A 402 13.85 -41.39 21.35
CA LYS A 402 14.99 -40.66 21.89
C LYS A 402 14.84 -39.15 21.76
N GLY A 403 14.88 -38.44 22.89
CA GLY A 403 14.78 -37.00 22.99
C GLY A 403 13.35 -36.45 22.96
N ASN A 404 12.34 -37.23 22.59
CA ASN A 404 10.96 -36.78 22.63
C ASN A 404 10.49 -36.60 24.07
N LEU A 405 9.75 -35.50 24.31
CA LEU A 405 9.09 -35.32 25.60
C LEU A 405 7.83 -36.17 25.66
N TYR A 406 7.61 -36.76 26.82
CA TYR A 406 6.41 -37.56 27.13
C TYR A 406 5.99 -37.36 28.60
N LEU A 407 4.74 -37.72 28.92
CA LEU A 407 4.23 -37.66 30.29
C LEU A 407 4.58 -38.96 31.05
N ALA A 408 5.00 -38.81 32.29
CA ALA A 408 5.22 -39.96 33.18
C ALA A 408 3.96 -40.83 33.27
N GLU A 409 4.12 -42.13 33.42
CA GLU A 409 3.01 -43.09 33.52
C GLU A 409 1.99 -42.67 34.59
N GLY A 410 0.70 -42.66 34.22
CA GLY A 410 -0.38 -42.24 35.10
C GLY A 410 -0.46 -40.75 35.36
N SER A 411 0.41 -39.92 34.74
CA SER A 411 0.41 -38.48 34.87
C SER A 411 -0.36 -37.82 33.71
N SER A 412 -0.88 -36.61 33.97
CA SER A 412 -1.49 -35.73 32.98
C SER A 412 -1.22 -34.27 33.30
N LEU A 413 -1.28 -33.41 32.31
CA LEU A 413 -1.32 -31.99 32.52
C LEU A 413 -2.76 -31.55 32.84
N LYS A 414 -2.93 -30.37 33.41
CA LYS A 414 -4.24 -29.85 33.83
C LYS A 414 -4.78 -28.87 32.79
N GLU A 415 -6.08 -28.95 32.52
CA GLU A 415 -6.78 -28.04 31.66
C GLU A 415 -6.72 -26.60 32.20
N GLY A 416 -6.40 -25.63 31.32
CA GLY A 416 -6.35 -24.18 31.67
C GLY A 416 -5.12 -23.78 32.50
N VAL A 417 -4.27 -24.71 32.92
CA VAL A 417 -3.05 -24.41 33.69
C VAL A 417 -1.91 -24.03 32.73
N THR A 418 -1.20 -22.97 33.07
CA THR A 418 -0.04 -22.49 32.29
C THR A 418 1.19 -23.29 32.68
N TYR A 419 1.87 -23.91 31.73
CA TYR A 419 3.13 -24.62 31.89
C TYR A 419 4.26 -23.82 31.25
N VAL A 420 5.28 -23.47 32.02
CA VAL A 420 6.46 -22.74 31.57
C VAL A 420 7.63 -23.74 31.47
N PHE A 421 7.98 -24.09 30.24
CA PHE A 421 9.15 -24.89 29.91
C PHE A 421 10.36 -23.96 29.83
N THR A 422 11.37 -24.18 30.65
CA THR A 422 12.63 -23.43 30.59
C THR A 422 13.79 -24.39 30.38
N ILE A 423 14.58 -24.13 29.35
CA ILE A 423 15.86 -24.82 29.13
C ILE A 423 16.98 -23.89 29.58
N ASP A 424 17.75 -24.33 30.54
CA ASP A 424 18.94 -23.68 31.09
C ASP A 424 20.21 -24.33 30.55
N LEU A 425 20.98 -23.60 29.75
CA LEU A 425 22.26 -24.04 29.16
C LEU A 425 23.46 -23.39 29.85
N SER A 426 23.32 -22.90 31.08
CA SER A 426 24.43 -22.26 31.84
C SER A 426 25.62 -23.17 32.01
N ALA A 427 25.40 -24.48 32.11
CA ALA A 427 26.44 -25.52 32.23
C ALA A 427 26.99 -25.98 30.86
N GLY A 428 26.47 -25.44 29.74
CA GLY A 428 26.84 -25.80 28.36
C GLY A 428 25.74 -26.54 27.63
N ASN A 429 25.83 -26.57 26.28
CA ASN A 429 24.79 -27.15 25.42
C ASN A 429 24.60 -28.66 25.58
N ASN A 430 25.62 -29.37 26.09
CA ASN A 430 25.58 -30.81 26.37
C ASN A 430 25.21 -31.15 27.83
N ALA A 431 24.87 -30.15 28.62
CA ALA A 431 24.50 -30.31 30.03
C ALA A 431 23.29 -29.42 30.37
N GLY A 432 22.33 -29.37 29.45
CA GLY A 432 21.11 -28.56 29.56
C GLY A 432 20.18 -29.14 30.65
N VAL A 433 19.43 -28.24 31.30
CA VAL A 433 18.41 -28.59 32.30
C VAL A 433 17.06 -28.05 31.83
N LEU A 434 16.10 -28.97 31.69
CA LEU A 434 14.69 -28.64 31.44
C LEU A 434 13.94 -28.55 32.76
N SER A 435 13.37 -27.40 33.07
CA SER A 435 12.35 -27.28 34.13
C SER A 435 10.97 -27.01 33.50
N VAL A 436 9.92 -27.50 34.15
CA VAL A 436 8.53 -27.29 33.80
C VAL A 436 7.78 -26.82 35.03
N GLU A 437 7.33 -25.57 35.02
CA GLU A 437 6.65 -24.95 36.16
C GLU A 437 5.17 -24.74 35.85
N GLU A 438 4.28 -25.09 36.80
CA GLU A 438 2.86 -24.70 36.76
C GLU A 438 2.70 -23.26 37.29
N LYS A 439 1.91 -22.43 36.60
CA LYS A 439 1.54 -21.05 37.01
C LYS A 439 0.04 -20.81 36.98
#